data_b80982a0c4cefbd1de1edf6532dcfeaf
#
_entry.id   b80982a0c4cefbd1de1edf6532dcfeaf
#
_cell.length_a   1.000
_cell.length_b   1.000
_cell.length_c   1.000
_cell.angle_alpha   90.00
_cell.angle_beta   90.00
_cell.angle_gamma   90.00
#
_symmetry.space_group_name_H-M   'P 1'
#
loop_
_entity.id
_entity.type
_entity.pdbx_description
1 polymer ?
#
loop_
_entity_poly.entity_id
_entity_poly.type
_entity_poly.pdbx_seq_one_letter_code
_entity_poly.pdbx_strand_id
1 'polypeptide(L)'
;NLEVAKRENSAILLEDNYEKTYEGFDPYSPEGHIILSMFQNAHLEQSILLATKVENSFKQMGRLNSRGVKQAGFLVLRETTMPSILIETGFLSADADENFLMKKENQAEVAGAILRAFTNYKKEVEDTQDPLATSDPTPSKPKETAKDSNDASPPTSTKGALEIAYRIQIAASS
;
A
#
# COMPACT_ATOMS: atom_id res chain seq x y z
N ASN A 1 4.67 18.65 5.59
CA ASN A 1 4.71 17.58 4.58
C ASN A 1 5.20 18.07 3.21
N LEU A 2 4.96 19.34 2.83
CA LEU A 2 5.43 19.89 1.56
C LEU A 2 6.97 19.87 1.45
N GLU A 3 7.68 20.20 2.50
CA GLU A 3 9.15 20.19 2.52
C GLU A 3 9.72 18.76 2.34
N VAL A 4 9.05 17.75 2.90
CA VAL A 4 9.43 16.34 2.68
C VAL A 4 9.22 15.98 1.20
N ALA A 5 8.05 16.32 0.63
CA ALA A 5 7.77 16.06 -0.79
C ALA A 5 8.77 16.75 -1.71
N LYS A 6 9.14 18.00 -1.43
CA LYS A 6 10.14 18.73 -2.22
C LYS A 6 11.50 18.03 -2.19
N ARG A 7 11.95 17.60 -1.01
CA ARG A 7 13.21 16.88 -0.86
C ARG A 7 13.20 15.57 -1.62
N GLU A 8 12.18 14.74 -1.44
CA GLU A 8 12.06 13.44 -2.11
C GLU A 8 11.91 13.61 -3.64
N ASN A 9 11.07 14.56 -4.07
CA ASN A 9 10.88 14.82 -5.49
C ASN A 9 12.13 15.44 -6.15
N SER A 10 13.00 16.14 -5.41
CA SER A 10 14.22 16.70 -5.95
C SER A 10 15.27 15.65 -6.36
N ALA A 11 15.11 14.41 -5.93
CA ALA A 11 16.00 13.30 -6.33
C ALA A 11 16.02 13.08 -7.85
N ILE A 12 14.94 13.44 -8.57
CA ILE A 12 14.91 13.36 -10.04
C ILE A 12 15.95 14.26 -10.72
N LEU A 13 16.35 15.35 -10.07
CA LEU A 13 17.36 16.28 -10.63
C LEU A 13 18.75 15.61 -10.72
N LEU A 14 18.94 14.47 -10.08
CA LEU A 14 20.16 13.65 -10.17
C LEU A 14 20.13 12.68 -11.35
N GLU A 15 18.99 12.54 -12.02
CA GLU A 15 18.83 11.64 -13.16
C GLU A 15 19.21 12.32 -14.48
N ASP A 16 19.91 11.58 -15.35
CA ASP A 16 20.18 12.05 -16.71
C ASP A 16 18.86 12.14 -17.49
N ASN A 17 18.65 13.28 -18.18
CA ASN A 17 17.45 13.55 -18.97
C ASN A 17 16.13 13.65 -18.17
N TYR A 18 16.19 14.06 -16.92
CA TYR A 18 15.00 14.19 -16.07
C TYR A 18 13.89 15.05 -16.71
N GLU A 19 14.24 16.14 -17.42
CA GLU A 19 13.27 17.01 -18.09
C GLU A 19 12.39 16.25 -19.09
N LYS A 20 13.00 15.32 -19.84
CA LYS A 20 12.26 14.49 -20.80
C LYS A 20 11.47 13.39 -20.13
N THR A 21 12.03 12.76 -19.09
CA THR A 21 11.42 11.66 -18.38
C THR A 21 10.20 12.12 -17.58
N TYR A 22 10.29 13.31 -16.96
CA TYR A 22 9.25 13.83 -16.07
C TYR A 22 8.53 15.04 -16.66
N GLU A 23 8.56 15.21 -17.99
CA GLU A 23 7.80 16.24 -18.72
C GLU A 23 8.06 17.67 -18.21
N GLY A 24 9.28 17.94 -17.76
CA GLY A 24 9.66 19.25 -17.22
C GLY A 24 9.07 19.54 -15.85
N PHE A 25 8.69 18.52 -15.08
CA PHE A 25 8.22 18.69 -13.70
C PHE A 25 9.28 19.41 -12.86
N ASP A 26 8.88 20.52 -12.22
CA ASP A 26 9.72 21.24 -11.26
C ASP A 26 9.34 20.82 -9.83
N PRO A 27 10.24 20.12 -9.11
CA PRO A 27 9.99 19.66 -7.74
C PRO A 27 9.83 20.80 -6.72
N TYR A 28 10.18 22.04 -7.09
CA TYR A 28 10.01 23.21 -6.22
C TYR A 28 8.75 24.01 -6.54
N SER A 29 8.08 23.72 -7.65
CA SER A 29 6.85 24.42 -8.07
C SER A 29 5.67 24.05 -7.16
N PRO A 30 4.96 25.05 -6.58
CA PRO A 30 3.72 24.79 -5.85
C PRO A 30 2.64 24.15 -6.72
N GLU A 31 2.55 24.53 -7.98
CA GLU A 31 1.59 24.02 -8.96
C GLU A 31 1.84 22.53 -9.22
N GLY A 32 3.10 22.12 -9.37
CA GLY A 32 3.49 20.72 -9.52
C GLY A 32 3.01 19.87 -8.34
N HIS A 33 3.16 20.35 -7.12
CA HIS A 33 2.69 19.65 -5.93
C HIS A 33 1.17 19.53 -5.83
N ILE A 34 0.43 20.57 -6.28
CA ILE A 34 -1.04 20.51 -6.34
C ILE A 34 -1.47 19.42 -7.33
N ILE A 35 -0.88 19.39 -8.53
CA ILE A 35 -1.19 18.38 -9.54
C ILE A 35 -0.90 16.97 -9.02
N LEU A 36 0.26 16.72 -8.41
CA LEU A 36 0.58 15.41 -7.83
C LEU A 36 -0.42 14.98 -6.75
N SER A 37 -0.85 15.90 -5.91
CA SER A 37 -1.85 15.63 -4.88
C SER A 37 -3.21 15.24 -5.48
N MET A 38 -3.58 15.82 -6.62
CA MET A 38 -4.81 15.45 -7.33
C MET A 38 -4.76 14.03 -7.90
N PHE A 39 -3.64 13.62 -8.50
CA PHE A 39 -3.48 12.25 -9.01
C PHE A 39 -3.60 11.20 -7.92
N GLN A 40 -3.09 11.48 -6.72
CA GLN A 40 -3.11 10.54 -5.60
C GLN A 40 -4.48 10.42 -4.92
N ASN A 41 -5.39 11.37 -5.15
CA ASN A 41 -6.63 11.46 -4.40
C ASN A 41 -7.58 10.27 -4.63
N ALA A 42 -7.58 9.67 -5.82
CA ALA A 42 -8.46 8.55 -6.16
C ALA A 42 -8.27 7.30 -5.26
N HIS A 43 -7.07 7.08 -4.74
CA HIS A 43 -6.73 5.92 -3.91
C HIS A 43 -6.25 6.31 -2.50
N LEU A 44 -6.50 7.55 -2.08
CA LEU A 44 -5.93 8.12 -0.87
C LEU A 44 -6.32 7.36 0.40
N GLU A 45 -7.59 7.04 0.57
CA GLU A 45 -8.08 6.33 1.76
C GLU A 45 -7.43 4.96 1.91
N GLN A 46 -7.33 4.20 0.83
CA GLN A 46 -6.71 2.90 0.80
C GLN A 46 -5.20 2.99 1.02
N SER A 47 -4.55 4.03 0.50
CA SER A 47 -3.14 4.30 0.75
C SER A 47 -2.87 4.62 2.22
N ILE A 48 -3.71 5.45 2.85
CA ILE A 48 -3.61 5.77 4.29
C ILE A 48 -3.82 4.51 5.14
N LEU A 49 -4.79 3.65 4.78
CA LEU A 49 -5.03 2.38 5.47
C LEU A 49 -3.78 1.49 5.42
N LEU A 50 -3.21 1.29 4.23
CA LEU A 50 -1.98 0.51 4.06
C LEU A 50 -0.81 1.11 4.84
N ALA A 51 -0.59 2.43 4.73
CA ALA A 51 0.47 3.14 5.46
C ALA A 51 0.32 2.98 6.98
N THR A 52 -0.91 3.07 7.48
CA THR A 52 -1.20 2.91 8.92
C THR A 52 -0.86 1.50 9.40
N LYS A 53 -1.15 0.47 8.61
CA LYS A 53 -0.80 -0.91 8.95
C LYS A 53 0.72 -1.13 8.97
N VAL A 54 1.46 -0.54 8.03
CA VAL A 54 2.93 -0.59 8.02
C VAL A 54 3.49 0.13 9.23
N GLU A 55 3.02 1.34 9.52
CA GLU A 55 3.43 2.12 10.68
C GLU A 55 3.19 1.38 12.01
N ASN A 56 2.03 0.74 12.16
CA ASN A 56 1.73 -0.07 13.34
C ASN A 56 2.65 -1.30 13.46
N SER A 57 2.99 -1.94 12.34
CA SER A 57 3.94 -3.05 12.34
C SER A 57 5.34 -2.60 12.75
N PHE A 58 5.78 -1.42 12.33
CA PHE A 58 7.06 -0.84 12.73
C PHE A 58 7.08 -0.45 14.22
N LYS A 59 5.99 0.12 14.74
CA LYS A 59 5.86 0.39 16.18
C LYS A 59 5.99 -0.86 17.04
N GLN A 60 5.43 -1.97 16.58
CA GLN A 60 5.52 -3.26 17.29
C GLN A 60 6.95 -3.82 17.32
N MET A 61 7.81 -3.47 16.35
CA MET A 61 9.22 -3.82 16.39
C MET A 61 9.97 -3.10 17.53
N GLY A 62 9.49 -1.92 17.96
CA GLY A 62 10.04 -1.16 19.08
C GLY A 62 11.46 -0.61 18.87
N ARG A 63 11.99 -0.66 17.63
CA ARG A 63 13.36 -0.31 17.29
C ARG A 63 13.49 0.86 16.33
N LEU A 64 12.42 1.18 15.60
CA LEU A 64 12.36 2.29 14.67
C LEU A 64 11.61 3.46 15.31
N ASN A 65 12.16 4.66 15.16
CA ASN A 65 11.51 5.89 15.58
C ASN A 65 10.34 6.19 14.63
N SER A 66 9.13 5.91 15.11
CA SER A 66 7.90 6.22 14.36
C SER A 66 7.75 7.71 14.14
N ARG A 67 7.57 8.11 12.88
CA ARG A 67 7.24 9.49 12.46
C ARG A 67 5.79 9.66 12.07
N GLY A 68 5.02 8.59 12.15
CA GLY A 68 3.63 8.53 11.77
C GLY A 68 3.41 8.55 10.26
N VAL A 69 2.17 8.38 9.86
CA VAL A 69 1.73 8.48 8.47
C VAL A 69 1.66 9.94 8.06
N LYS A 70 2.23 10.28 6.91
CA LYS A 70 2.23 11.62 6.31
C LYS A 70 1.65 11.54 4.90
N GLN A 71 0.94 12.57 4.51
CA GLN A 71 0.44 12.73 3.14
C GLN A 71 1.24 13.81 2.43
N ALA A 72 1.72 13.51 1.22
CA ALA A 72 2.40 14.46 0.36
C ALA A 72 2.30 14.02 -1.11
N GLY A 73 2.47 14.97 -2.04
CA GLY A 73 2.52 14.70 -3.47
C GLY A 73 3.90 14.14 -3.86
N PHE A 74 4.05 12.82 -3.82
CA PHE A 74 5.29 12.14 -4.24
C PHE A 74 5.25 11.83 -5.73
N LEU A 75 6.24 12.34 -6.47
CA LEU A 75 6.34 12.12 -7.92
C LEU A 75 6.49 10.64 -8.27
N VAL A 76 7.24 9.89 -7.47
CA VAL A 76 7.46 8.43 -7.64
C VAL A 76 6.15 7.64 -7.60
N LEU A 77 5.08 8.19 -7.03
CA LEU A 77 3.76 7.56 -6.94
C LEU A 77 2.77 8.09 -7.98
N ARG A 78 3.16 9.06 -8.83
CA ARG A 78 2.25 9.74 -9.78
C ARG A 78 1.55 8.78 -10.73
N GLU A 79 2.31 7.86 -11.32
CA GLU A 79 1.82 6.95 -12.36
C GLU A 79 1.13 5.71 -11.80
N THR A 80 0.95 5.62 -10.49
CA THR A 80 0.29 4.47 -9.88
C THR A 80 -1.23 4.62 -9.96
N THR A 81 -1.92 3.64 -10.54
CA THR A 81 -3.39 3.57 -10.62
C THR A 81 -3.97 2.66 -9.55
N MET A 82 -3.35 2.62 -8.38
CA MET A 82 -3.69 1.78 -7.25
C MET A 82 -3.27 2.46 -5.94
N PRO A 83 -3.75 1.99 -4.77
CA PRO A 83 -3.22 2.41 -3.48
C PRO A 83 -1.70 2.27 -3.43
N SER A 84 -1.01 3.35 -3.08
CA SER A 84 0.45 3.42 -3.12
C SER A 84 1.00 4.21 -1.94
N ILE A 85 2.15 3.77 -1.44
CA ILE A 85 2.83 4.39 -0.29
C ILE A 85 4.34 4.45 -0.53
N LEU A 86 4.97 5.47 0.03
CA LEU A 86 6.42 5.57 0.19
C LEU A 86 6.78 5.19 1.62
N ILE A 87 7.70 4.23 1.79
CA ILE A 87 8.13 3.74 3.10
C ILE A 87 9.56 4.21 3.37
N GLU A 88 9.74 5.06 4.38
CA GLU A 88 11.05 5.45 4.89
C GLU A 88 11.45 4.48 6.01
N THR A 89 12.46 3.65 5.77
CA THR A 89 12.90 2.62 6.72
C THR A 89 13.90 3.16 7.75
N GLY A 90 14.43 4.35 7.53
CA GLY A 90 15.38 5.05 8.40
C GLY A 90 16.21 6.06 7.62
N PHE A 91 17.07 6.79 8.31
CA PHE A 91 17.96 7.81 7.75
C PHE A 91 19.41 7.36 7.84
N LEU A 92 20.07 7.24 6.69
CA LEU A 92 21.49 6.88 6.64
C LEU A 92 22.41 7.94 7.28
N SER A 93 21.92 9.19 7.39
CA SER A 93 22.60 10.28 8.10
C SER A 93 22.47 10.20 9.64
N ALA A 94 21.68 9.25 10.16
CA ALA A 94 21.55 9.02 11.59
C ALA A 94 22.25 7.71 11.96
N ASP A 95 23.35 7.80 12.70
CA ASP A 95 24.22 6.66 13.07
C ASP A 95 23.42 5.46 13.63
N ALA A 96 22.36 5.71 14.39
CA ALA A 96 21.52 4.65 14.95
C ALA A 96 20.74 3.89 13.88
N ASP A 97 20.16 4.60 12.91
CA ASP A 97 19.40 4.02 11.81
C ASP A 97 20.34 3.32 10.83
N GLU A 98 21.51 3.93 10.51
CA GLU A 98 22.54 3.32 9.67
C GLU A 98 23.01 2.00 10.29
N ASN A 99 23.45 2.00 11.54
CA ASN A 99 23.91 0.80 12.24
C ASN A 99 22.84 -0.27 12.34
N PHE A 100 21.57 0.12 12.42
CA PHE A 100 20.45 -0.81 12.39
C PHE A 100 20.27 -1.42 11.00
N LEU A 101 20.23 -0.60 9.95
CA LEU A 101 19.96 -1.02 8.57
C LEU A 101 21.13 -1.78 7.94
N MET A 102 22.37 -1.61 8.42
CA MET A 102 23.55 -2.35 7.95
C MET A 102 23.49 -3.85 8.29
N LYS A 103 22.65 -4.28 9.22
CA LYS A 103 22.52 -5.68 9.64
C LYS A 103 21.46 -6.40 8.82
N LYS A 104 21.84 -7.49 8.15
CA LYS A 104 20.92 -8.30 7.32
C LYS A 104 19.71 -8.82 8.10
N GLU A 105 19.89 -9.17 9.35
CA GLU A 105 18.83 -9.64 10.24
C GLU A 105 17.76 -8.55 10.43
N ASN A 106 18.20 -7.30 10.64
CA ASN A 106 17.30 -6.17 10.81
C ASN A 106 16.58 -5.81 9.48
N GLN A 107 17.29 -5.91 8.35
CA GLN A 107 16.65 -5.74 7.03
C GLN A 107 15.54 -6.78 6.81
N ALA A 108 15.79 -8.03 7.18
CA ALA A 108 14.79 -9.10 7.10
C ALA A 108 13.61 -8.86 8.06
N GLU A 109 13.87 -8.30 9.25
CA GLU A 109 12.83 -7.94 10.21
C GLU A 109 11.92 -6.82 9.66
N VAL A 110 12.52 -5.76 9.07
CA VAL A 110 11.78 -4.67 8.41
C VAL A 110 10.95 -5.20 7.25
N ALA A 111 11.54 -5.99 6.37
CA ALA A 111 10.83 -6.61 5.24
C ALA A 111 9.66 -7.49 5.72
N GLY A 112 9.87 -8.26 6.78
CA GLY A 112 8.83 -9.10 7.40
C GLY A 112 7.69 -8.27 8.00
N ALA A 113 7.99 -7.11 8.60
CA ALA A 113 6.98 -6.20 9.13
C ALA A 113 6.11 -5.60 8.00
N ILE A 114 6.75 -5.20 6.89
CA ILE A 114 6.04 -4.70 5.70
C ILE A 114 5.14 -5.80 5.11
N LEU A 115 5.66 -7.01 4.97
CA LEU A 115 4.91 -8.15 4.43
C LEU A 115 3.68 -8.47 5.28
N ARG A 116 3.82 -8.50 6.61
CA ARG A 116 2.69 -8.72 7.53
C ARG A 116 1.63 -7.62 7.39
N ALA A 117 2.06 -6.36 7.34
CA ALA A 117 1.16 -5.22 7.16
C ALA A 117 0.39 -5.31 5.85
N PHE A 118 1.08 -5.63 4.76
CA PHE A 118 0.48 -5.80 3.44
C PHE A 118 -0.51 -6.98 3.40
N THR A 119 -0.16 -8.11 3.99
CA THR A 119 -1.04 -9.28 4.06
C THR A 119 -2.34 -8.96 4.81
N ASN A 120 -2.23 -8.22 5.93
CA ASN A 120 -3.39 -7.78 6.70
C ASN A 120 -4.24 -6.75 5.94
N TYR A 121 -3.60 -5.84 5.19
CA TYR A 121 -4.28 -4.90 4.33
C TYR A 121 -5.04 -5.62 3.22
N LYS A 122 -4.37 -6.53 2.50
CA LYS A 122 -4.95 -7.31 1.42
C LYS A 122 -6.21 -8.05 1.89
N LYS A 123 -6.09 -8.78 3.01
CA LYS A 123 -7.22 -9.51 3.59
C LYS A 123 -8.40 -8.61 3.90
N GLU A 124 -8.18 -7.47 4.54
CA GLU A 124 -9.26 -6.53 4.89
C GLU A 124 -9.98 -5.97 3.66
N VAL A 125 -9.23 -5.65 2.59
CA VAL A 125 -9.80 -5.15 1.35
C VAL A 125 -10.60 -6.24 0.62
N GLU A 126 -10.09 -7.47 0.58
CA GLU A 126 -10.77 -8.60 -0.06
C GLU A 126 -12.03 -9.00 0.72
N ASP A 127 -11.96 -9.08 2.04
CA ASP A 127 -13.13 -9.38 2.90
C ASP A 127 -14.24 -8.31 2.77
N THR A 128 -13.87 -7.06 2.52
CA THR A 128 -14.83 -5.96 2.32
C THR A 128 -15.49 -6.00 0.93
N GLN A 129 -14.84 -6.61 -0.05
CA GLN A 129 -15.36 -6.73 -1.42
C GLN A 129 -16.24 -7.97 -1.62
N ASP A 130 -16.30 -8.89 -0.66
CA ASP A 130 -17.16 -10.08 -0.71
C ASP A 130 -18.29 -9.97 0.35
N PRO A 131 -19.45 -9.35 0.00
CA PRO A 131 -20.56 -9.17 0.94
C PRO A 131 -21.26 -10.48 1.34
N LEU A 132 -20.85 -11.61 0.76
CA LEU A 132 -21.48 -12.93 0.97
C LEU A 132 -20.75 -13.80 1.98
N ALA A 133 -19.59 -13.38 2.51
CA ALA A 133 -18.78 -14.20 3.43
C ALA A 133 -19.08 -14.02 4.92
N THR A 134 -20.04 -13.18 5.30
CA THR A 134 -20.42 -12.98 6.71
C THR A 134 -21.93 -13.19 6.95
N SER A 135 -22.39 -14.43 6.78
CA SER A 135 -23.60 -14.89 7.50
C SER A 135 -23.66 -16.41 7.50
N ASP A 136 -22.91 -17.03 8.41
CA ASP A 136 -23.30 -18.34 8.92
C ASP A 136 -24.08 -18.12 10.22
N PRO A 137 -25.41 -18.18 10.20
CA PRO A 137 -26.16 -18.43 11.41
C PRO A 137 -26.17 -19.94 11.61
N THR A 138 -25.61 -20.40 12.72
CA THR A 138 -25.76 -21.74 13.29
C THR A 138 -27.19 -22.29 13.01
N PRO A 139 -27.34 -23.41 12.31
CA PRO A 139 -28.67 -23.96 12.10
C PRO A 139 -29.11 -24.74 13.34
N SER A 140 -30.12 -24.23 14.01
CA SER A 140 -31.00 -25.04 14.86
C SER A 140 -31.89 -25.91 13.94
N LYS A 141 -31.78 -27.23 14.12
CA LYS A 141 -32.50 -28.28 13.43
C LYS A 141 -34.00 -28.23 13.72
N PRO A 142 -34.88 -28.37 12.75
CA PRO A 142 -35.94 -29.37 12.84
C PRO A 142 -36.22 -30.15 11.53
N LYS A 143 -36.34 -31.45 11.73
CA LYS A 143 -37.12 -32.49 11.05
C LYS A 143 -37.77 -32.28 9.68
N GLU A 144 -37.35 -33.17 8.80
CA GLU A 144 -38.02 -34.03 7.81
C GLU A 144 -39.45 -33.66 7.31
N THR A 145 -39.59 -33.50 5.98
CA THR A 145 -40.48 -34.33 5.16
C THR A 145 -40.12 -34.20 3.65
N ALA A 146 -40.29 -35.35 2.98
CA ALA A 146 -39.86 -35.67 1.63
C ALA A 146 -40.73 -35.11 0.47
N LYS A 147 -40.10 -35.15 -0.70
CA LYS A 147 -40.57 -35.50 -2.10
C LYS A 147 -40.44 -34.36 -3.10
N ASP A 148 -39.73 -34.57 -4.10
CA ASP A 148 -39.77 -35.20 -5.42
C ASP A 148 -39.38 -34.25 -6.58
N SER A 149 -38.36 -34.69 -7.34
CA SER A 149 -38.14 -34.60 -8.79
C SER A 149 -38.27 -33.26 -9.56
N ASN A 150 -37.22 -32.75 -10.18
CA ASN A 150 -36.87 -32.83 -11.61
C ASN A 150 -35.80 -31.81 -12.03
N ASP A 151 -34.72 -32.35 -12.54
CA ASP A 151 -34.01 -32.07 -13.79
C ASP A 151 -34.02 -30.64 -14.35
N ALA A 152 -32.84 -29.97 -14.28
CA ALA A 152 -32.27 -29.13 -15.35
C ALA A 152 -30.87 -28.65 -14.98
N SER A 153 -29.86 -29.05 -15.75
CA SER A 153 -28.47 -28.62 -15.66
C SER A 153 -28.32 -27.11 -15.86
N PRO A 154 -27.41 -26.43 -15.13
CA PRO A 154 -27.17 -25.01 -15.29
C PRO A 154 -26.13 -24.72 -16.37
N PRO A 155 -26.18 -23.55 -17.00
CA PRO A 155 -25.08 -23.10 -17.86
C PRO A 155 -23.88 -22.65 -17.02
N THR A 156 -22.72 -23.17 -17.38
CA THR A 156 -21.41 -22.81 -16.87
C THR A 156 -21.12 -21.34 -17.15
N SER A 157 -21.23 -20.49 -16.13
CA SER A 157 -20.73 -19.12 -16.18
C SER A 157 -19.33 -19.10 -15.60
N THR A 158 -18.34 -19.04 -16.47
CA THR A 158 -16.94 -18.77 -16.12
C THR A 158 -16.83 -17.32 -15.66
N LYS A 159 -16.94 -17.08 -14.36
CA LYS A 159 -16.52 -15.80 -13.77
C LYS A 159 -15.00 -15.76 -13.84
N GLY A 160 -14.47 -14.95 -14.75
CA GLY A 160 -13.07 -14.55 -14.73
C GLY A 160 -12.81 -13.82 -13.43
N ALA A 161 -12.01 -14.44 -12.55
CA ALA A 161 -11.47 -13.76 -11.39
C ALA A 161 -10.61 -12.61 -11.89
N LEU A 162 -10.96 -11.38 -11.54
CA LEU A 162 -10.09 -10.22 -11.70
C LEU A 162 -8.90 -10.43 -10.75
N GLU A 163 -7.76 -10.78 -11.32
CA GLU A 163 -6.52 -10.90 -10.57
C GLU A 163 -6.06 -9.48 -10.18
N ILE A 164 -6.25 -9.12 -8.90
CA ILE A 164 -5.82 -7.82 -8.38
C ILE A 164 -4.31 -7.90 -8.14
N ALA A 165 -3.54 -7.11 -8.89
CA ALA A 165 -2.10 -7.01 -8.72
C ALA A 165 -1.76 -5.89 -7.73
N TYR A 166 -1.03 -6.23 -6.66
CA TYR A 166 -0.53 -5.28 -5.66
C TYR A 166 0.96 -5.02 -5.88
N ARG A 167 1.39 -3.76 -5.73
CA ARG A 167 2.80 -3.38 -5.81
C ARG A 167 3.18 -2.53 -4.60
N ILE A 168 4.33 -2.80 -4.03
CA ILE A 168 4.97 -1.97 -3.00
C ILE A 168 6.26 -1.44 -3.59
N GLN A 169 6.43 -0.12 -3.57
CA GLN A 169 7.68 0.52 -3.95
C GLN A 169 8.40 0.96 -2.67
N ILE A 170 9.65 0.57 -2.53
CA ILE A 170 10.50 0.94 -1.40
C ILE A 170 11.59 1.86 -1.94
N ALA A 171 11.70 3.05 -1.39
CA ALA A 171 12.78 3.98 -1.67
C ALA A 171 13.67 4.11 -0.43
N ALA A 172 14.98 4.09 -0.65
CA ALA A 172 15.97 4.44 0.36
C ALA A 172 16.48 5.85 0.07
N SER A 173 16.41 6.73 1.06
CA SER A 173 16.96 8.08 0.98
C SER A 173 18.42 8.05 1.43
N SER A 174 19.31 8.51 0.56
CA SER A 174 20.75 8.74 0.87
C SER A 174 20.97 10.13 1.47
#